data_07ba09234094c5554b038f3d0fef68cf
#
_entry.id   07ba09234094c5554b038f3d0fef68cf
#
_cell.length_a   1.000
_cell.length_b   1.000
_cell.length_c   1.000
_cell.angle_alpha   90.00
_cell.angle_beta   90.00
_cell.angle_gamma   90.00
#
_symmetry.space_group_name_H-M   'P 1'
#
loop_
_entity.id
_entity.type
_entity.pdbx_description
1 polymer ?
#
loop_
_entity_poly.entity_id
_entity_poly.type
_entity_poly.pdbx_seq_one_letter_code
_entity_poly.pdbx_strand_id
1 'polypeptide(L)'
;MNFKITLFTVVLFCQISVSQEVQKDSVETNELSEVKVTTATRTERVLSSLPLPMTIITSEAIMKSGVTRLNEILSEQTGIILIPDESGFEGIQMQGLDAAYTMILIDGVPLVGRSSGVLDLSRVSVGNIERIEIVKGASSALYGSEAMGGVINVITKRPKKDMFTGSLSYRYATFNTSDANTNLLWKKKKFSANLFANFYSTEGYDLDKSTPLKNLEPFYNFTIQPKIYYDFSENLKLIVNNRFYDMKMDNRAIIDSENYKGDAKEKEWNSQLKFEHKWSSKVYSEYEFYATNYQNDSFLKDQNNIVFESAYYNQWLIRPELRTTITLKNDKLTGGVGLNYETLDRTYFEKQVNFNSQYVYIQYDYNPTEKWNVLAGFRYDNHSEYASQFSPKLAVNYKVNENFSLKSSVGYGYKAPDFRQLYFDFTNPSVGYTVLGYNVAEDRLDQLEEQGQLLSRVDGVSFGEPLKPESSINVNFGTFYKKNKLRLDVNAFYNSIENLIDTRVVAQKNNGQNVFSYFNISKIFTYGLEFNSTYDFTK
;
A
#
# COMPACT_ATOMS: atom_id res chain seq x y z
N MET A 1 23.93 32.57 -39.96
CA MET A 1 23.23 31.72 -40.91
C MET A 1 21.86 31.46 -40.30
N ASN A 2 20.84 32.19 -40.78
CA ASN A 2 19.51 32.25 -40.17
C ASN A 2 18.70 31.01 -40.57
N PHE A 3 18.27 30.17 -39.59
CA PHE A 3 17.27 29.14 -39.83
C PHE A 3 15.91 29.67 -39.36
N LYS A 4 15.04 29.97 -40.32
CA LYS A 4 13.62 30.26 -40.07
C LYS A 4 12.88 28.96 -39.83
N ILE A 5 12.37 28.73 -38.62
CA ILE A 5 11.43 27.67 -38.32
C ILE A 5 10.04 28.17 -38.69
N THR A 6 9.46 27.59 -39.72
CA THR A 6 8.09 27.83 -40.16
C THR A 6 7.14 26.99 -39.31
N LEU A 7 6.37 27.66 -38.47
CA LEU A 7 5.31 27.06 -37.65
C LEU A 7 4.14 26.68 -38.57
N PHE A 8 3.89 25.40 -38.77
CA PHE A 8 2.72 24.90 -39.50
C PHE A 8 1.54 24.84 -38.52
N THR A 9 0.67 25.84 -38.56
CA THR A 9 -0.58 25.85 -37.81
C THR A 9 -1.62 25.08 -38.61
N VAL A 10 -1.89 23.82 -38.22
CA VAL A 10 -3.04 23.07 -38.73
C VAL A 10 -4.23 23.39 -37.85
N VAL A 11 -5.07 24.31 -38.30
CA VAL A 11 -6.40 24.57 -37.75
C VAL A 11 -7.36 23.55 -38.37
N LEU A 12 -7.66 22.49 -37.64
CA LEU A 12 -8.71 21.54 -38.02
C LEU A 12 -10.04 22.05 -37.45
N PHE A 13 -10.82 22.74 -38.27
CA PHE A 13 -12.23 23.02 -37.98
C PHE A 13 -13.04 21.74 -38.18
N CYS A 14 -13.33 21.00 -37.13
CA CYS A 14 -14.41 20.02 -37.09
C CYS A 14 -15.62 20.65 -36.41
N GLN A 15 -16.51 21.22 -37.18
CA GLN A 15 -17.89 21.52 -36.73
C GLN A 15 -18.66 20.19 -36.78
N ILE A 16 -18.72 19.48 -35.68
CA ILE A 16 -19.72 18.43 -35.45
C ILE A 16 -20.72 18.99 -34.45
N SER A 17 -21.77 19.60 -34.96
CA SER A 17 -22.96 19.90 -34.18
C SER A 17 -23.71 18.58 -33.98
N VAL A 18 -23.39 17.83 -32.95
CA VAL A 18 -24.23 16.76 -32.44
C VAL A 18 -25.06 17.37 -31.33
N SER A 19 -26.33 17.68 -31.64
CA SER A 19 -27.35 17.87 -30.65
C SER A 19 -27.50 16.57 -29.86
N GLN A 20 -26.80 16.45 -28.74
CA GLN A 20 -27.11 15.46 -27.75
C GLN A 20 -28.30 15.99 -26.95
N GLU A 21 -29.47 15.40 -27.18
CA GLU A 21 -30.46 15.33 -26.11
C GLU A 21 -29.74 14.80 -24.87
N VAL A 22 -29.58 15.68 -23.88
CA VAL A 22 -29.19 15.28 -22.55
C VAL A 22 -30.36 14.45 -22.03
N GLN A 23 -30.31 13.13 -22.29
CA GLN A 23 -31.06 12.18 -21.54
C GLN A 23 -30.64 12.45 -20.09
N LYS A 24 -31.55 13.03 -19.32
CA LYS A 24 -31.47 13.05 -17.88
C LYS A 24 -31.50 11.57 -17.42
N ASP A 25 -30.35 10.89 -17.52
CA ASP A 25 -30.13 9.77 -16.66
C ASP A 25 -30.29 10.35 -15.25
N SER A 26 -31.37 9.97 -14.61
CA SER A 26 -31.48 10.13 -13.17
C SER A 26 -30.22 9.51 -12.62
N VAL A 27 -29.29 10.35 -12.16
CA VAL A 27 -28.16 9.90 -11.35
C VAL A 27 -28.83 9.30 -10.12
N GLU A 28 -29.11 7.99 -10.19
CA GLU A 28 -29.35 7.21 -9.01
C GLU A 28 -28.11 7.48 -8.16
N THR A 29 -28.30 8.26 -7.12
CA THR A 29 -27.33 8.37 -6.03
C THR A 29 -27.20 6.95 -5.51
N ASN A 30 -26.25 6.18 -6.08
CA ASN A 30 -25.91 4.86 -5.58
C ASN A 30 -25.48 5.09 -4.14
N GLU A 31 -26.41 4.81 -3.24
CA GLU A 31 -26.20 4.98 -1.83
C GLU A 31 -24.93 4.17 -1.47
N LEU A 32 -23.94 4.79 -0.83
CA LEU A 32 -22.70 4.11 -0.39
C LEU A 32 -22.98 2.79 0.35
N SER A 33 -24.16 2.67 0.96
CA SER A 33 -24.61 1.44 1.63
C SER A 33 -24.82 0.25 0.68
N GLU A 34 -25.04 0.48 -0.62
CA GLU A 34 -25.21 -0.56 -1.63
C GLU A 34 -23.92 -0.87 -2.40
N VAL A 35 -22.84 -0.12 -2.12
CA VAL A 35 -21.54 -0.39 -2.76
C VAL A 35 -21.03 -1.77 -2.35
N LYS A 36 -20.73 -2.58 -3.35
CA LYS A 36 -20.12 -3.89 -3.14
C LYS A 36 -18.62 -3.74 -2.93
N VAL A 37 -18.10 -4.38 -1.91
CA VAL A 37 -16.71 -4.38 -1.50
C VAL A 37 -16.17 -5.80 -1.38
N THR A 38 -14.87 -5.95 -1.47
CA THR A 38 -14.22 -7.27 -1.45
C THR A 38 -13.12 -7.38 -0.40
N THR A 39 -12.48 -6.29 -0.02
CA THR A 39 -11.29 -6.29 0.83
C THR A 39 -11.53 -6.88 2.21
N ALA A 40 -12.66 -6.56 2.84
CA ALA A 40 -12.95 -7.00 4.20
C ALA A 40 -13.12 -8.52 4.37
N THR A 41 -13.54 -9.22 3.30
CA THR A 41 -13.91 -10.65 3.37
C THR A 41 -13.32 -11.50 2.25
N ARG A 42 -12.55 -10.91 1.32
CA ARG A 42 -12.09 -11.56 0.07
C ARG A 42 -13.25 -12.06 -0.83
N THR A 43 -14.50 -11.69 -0.51
CA THR A 43 -15.70 -11.98 -1.29
C THR A 43 -16.55 -10.73 -1.44
N GLU A 44 -17.36 -10.64 -2.51
CA GLU A 44 -18.27 -9.50 -2.67
C GLU A 44 -19.31 -9.44 -1.54
N ARG A 45 -19.36 -8.29 -0.87
CA ARG A 45 -20.33 -7.97 0.20
C ARG A 45 -20.83 -6.53 0.05
N VAL A 46 -22.04 -6.30 0.49
CA VAL A 46 -22.59 -4.93 0.62
C VAL A 46 -21.99 -4.28 1.85
N LEU A 47 -21.51 -3.04 1.73
CA LEU A 47 -20.83 -2.30 2.80
C LEU A 47 -21.62 -2.28 4.12
N SER A 48 -22.95 -2.04 4.04
CA SER A 48 -23.81 -1.97 5.24
C SER A 48 -23.91 -3.29 6.02
N SER A 49 -23.63 -4.43 5.37
CA SER A 49 -23.67 -5.76 5.99
C SER A 49 -22.37 -6.18 6.66
N LEU A 50 -21.30 -5.40 6.48
CA LEU A 50 -19.99 -5.77 7.02
C LEU A 50 -19.88 -5.49 8.52
N PRO A 51 -19.30 -6.43 9.29
CA PRO A 51 -19.11 -6.28 10.72
C PRO A 51 -17.82 -5.54 11.10
N LEU A 52 -17.13 -4.94 10.14
CA LEU A 52 -15.84 -4.26 10.31
C LEU A 52 -15.96 -2.77 10.02
N PRO A 53 -15.17 -1.91 10.69
CA PRO A 53 -15.03 -0.52 10.30
C PRO A 53 -14.36 -0.43 8.94
N MET A 54 -15.03 0.18 7.99
CA MET A 54 -14.57 0.31 6.61
C MET A 54 -14.97 1.64 6.00
N THR A 55 -14.00 2.27 5.32
CA THR A 55 -14.21 3.49 4.54
C THR A 55 -14.08 3.19 3.05
N ILE A 56 -14.93 3.81 2.24
CA ILE A 56 -14.86 3.74 0.77
C ILE A 56 -14.72 5.14 0.22
N ILE A 57 -13.72 5.32 -0.66
CA ILE A 57 -13.55 6.53 -1.44
C ILE A 57 -13.89 6.19 -2.89
N THR A 58 -14.94 6.78 -3.41
CA THR A 58 -15.41 6.52 -4.79
C THR A 58 -14.61 7.32 -5.81
N SER A 59 -14.62 6.88 -7.08
CA SER A 59 -14.01 7.66 -8.18
C SER A 59 -14.60 9.06 -8.31
N GLU A 60 -15.88 9.25 -7.97
CA GLU A 60 -16.51 10.56 -7.96
C GLU A 60 -15.93 11.48 -6.88
N ALA A 61 -15.72 10.95 -5.66
CA ALA A 61 -15.08 11.69 -4.57
C ALA A 61 -13.64 12.09 -4.95
N ILE A 62 -12.87 11.16 -5.53
CA ILE A 62 -11.51 11.42 -6.01
C ILE A 62 -11.50 12.52 -7.08
N MET A 63 -12.42 12.48 -8.05
CA MET A 63 -12.50 13.53 -9.07
C MET A 63 -12.86 14.90 -8.48
N LYS A 64 -13.77 14.94 -7.49
CA LYS A 64 -14.19 16.20 -6.84
C LYS A 64 -13.10 16.82 -5.97
N SER A 65 -12.24 16.01 -5.35
CA SER A 65 -11.12 16.50 -4.54
C SER A 65 -10.03 17.16 -5.39
N GLY A 66 -9.91 16.79 -6.67
CA GLY A 66 -8.90 17.34 -7.58
C GLY A 66 -7.48 16.87 -7.30
N VAL A 67 -7.29 15.87 -6.44
CA VAL A 67 -5.99 15.26 -6.14
C VAL A 67 -5.50 14.39 -7.29
N THR A 68 -4.19 14.14 -7.34
CA THR A 68 -3.56 13.36 -8.42
C THR A 68 -2.86 12.10 -7.94
N ARG A 69 -2.57 12.00 -6.65
CA ARG A 69 -1.80 10.91 -6.03
C ARG A 69 -2.55 10.28 -4.86
N LEU A 70 -2.19 9.01 -4.59
CA LEU A 70 -2.85 8.21 -3.55
C LEU A 70 -2.64 8.77 -2.15
N ASN A 71 -1.43 9.24 -1.80
CA ASN A 71 -1.14 9.89 -0.52
C ASN A 71 -2.05 11.10 -0.28
N GLU A 72 -2.26 11.95 -1.30
CA GLU A 72 -3.10 13.14 -1.21
C GLU A 72 -4.55 12.78 -0.83
N ILE A 73 -5.18 11.81 -1.51
CA ILE A 73 -6.59 11.44 -1.21
C ILE A 73 -6.73 10.70 0.13
N LEU A 74 -5.70 9.98 0.56
CA LEU A 74 -5.72 9.30 1.86
C LEU A 74 -5.59 10.28 3.02
N SER A 75 -4.84 11.36 2.87
CA SER A 75 -4.69 12.40 3.91
C SER A 75 -5.98 13.14 4.22
N GLU A 76 -6.96 13.13 3.31
CA GLU A 76 -8.28 13.72 3.51
C GLU A 76 -9.22 12.82 4.33
N GLN A 77 -8.79 11.60 4.68
CA GLN A 77 -9.66 10.62 5.34
C GLN A 77 -9.53 10.69 6.87
N THR A 78 -10.66 10.61 7.55
CA THR A 78 -10.70 10.56 9.03
C THR A 78 -9.90 9.37 9.55
N GLY A 79 -8.99 9.63 10.52
CA GLY A 79 -8.17 8.62 11.17
C GLY A 79 -6.98 8.13 10.34
N ILE A 80 -6.63 8.86 9.27
CA ILE A 80 -5.40 8.67 8.50
C ILE A 80 -4.57 9.96 8.59
N ILE A 81 -3.29 9.82 8.91
CA ILE A 81 -2.33 10.91 9.00
C ILE A 81 -1.13 10.56 8.13
N LEU A 82 -0.65 11.51 7.33
CA LEU A 82 0.62 11.38 6.63
C LEU A 82 1.77 11.70 7.57
N ILE A 83 2.75 10.83 7.62
CA ILE A 83 3.97 11.01 8.41
C ILE A 83 5.15 10.82 7.47
N PRO A 84 5.99 11.87 7.27
CA PRO A 84 7.20 11.73 6.48
C PRO A 84 8.22 10.87 7.24
N ASP A 85 8.96 10.05 6.50
CA ASP A 85 10.14 9.36 7.01
C ASP A 85 11.42 10.20 6.81
N GLU A 86 12.55 9.65 7.23
CA GLU A 86 13.87 10.29 7.09
C GLU A 86 14.31 10.49 5.63
N SER A 87 13.72 9.75 4.70
CA SER A 87 13.97 9.86 3.24
C SER A 87 13.02 10.83 2.55
N GLY A 88 12.07 11.42 3.29
CA GLY A 88 11.05 12.32 2.77
C GLY A 88 9.86 11.61 2.12
N PHE A 89 9.78 10.27 2.18
CA PHE A 89 8.58 9.54 1.76
C PHE A 89 7.47 9.68 2.79
N GLU A 90 6.25 9.88 2.32
CA GLU A 90 5.07 10.03 3.17
C GLU A 90 4.40 8.68 3.41
N GLY A 91 4.60 8.15 4.60
CA GLY A 91 3.87 7.00 5.11
C GLY A 91 2.51 7.39 5.68
N ILE A 92 1.59 6.43 5.81
CA ILE A 92 0.28 6.64 6.43
C ILE A 92 0.23 6.01 7.81
N GLN A 93 -0.14 6.81 8.81
CA GLN A 93 -0.50 6.32 10.13
C GLN A 93 -2.01 6.12 10.21
N MET A 94 -2.47 4.94 10.66
CA MET A 94 -3.87 4.61 10.81
C MET A 94 -4.17 4.09 12.22
N GLN A 95 -5.15 4.68 12.91
CA GLN A 95 -5.49 4.36 14.31
C GLN A 95 -4.28 4.46 15.27
N GLY A 96 -3.35 5.41 15.01
CA GLY A 96 -2.14 5.59 15.78
C GLY A 96 -1.03 4.56 15.52
N LEU A 97 -1.19 3.69 14.51
CA LEU A 97 -0.21 2.71 14.07
C LEU A 97 0.52 3.19 12.82
N ASP A 98 1.85 3.08 12.80
CA ASP A 98 2.69 3.58 11.74
C ASP A 98 2.47 2.89 10.38
N ALA A 99 3.03 3.47 9.33
CA ALA A 99 2.87 3.02 7.96
C ALA A 99 3.30 1.56 7.73
N ALA A 100 4.28 1.08 8.50
CA ALA A 100 4.76 -0.29 8.44
C ALA A 100 3.70 -1.35 8.83
N TYR A 101 2.63 -0.94 9.52
CA TYR A 101 1.55 -1.81 9.99
C TYR A 101 0.30 -1.79 9.09
N THR A 102 0.34 -1.03 8.00
CA THR A 102 -0.75 -0.95 7.04
C THR A 102 -0.36 -1.56 5.70
N MET A 103 -1.11 -2.58 5.26
CA MET A 103 -0.89 -3.20 3.97
C MET A 103 -1.57 -2.42 2.85
N ILE A 104 -0.83 -2.10 1.80
CA ILE A 104 -1.33 -1.42 0.61
C ILE A 104 -1.45 -2.43 -0.53
N LEU A 105 -2.64 -2.50 -1.12
CA LEU A 105 -2.94 -3.40 -2.23
C LEU A 105 -3.40 -2.60 -3.46
N ILE A 106 -3.07 -3.11 -4.64
CA ILE A 106 -3.69 -2.70 -5.91
C ILE A 106 -4.37 -3.92 -6.50
N ASP A 107 -5.72 -3.87 -6.65
CA ASP A 107 -6.54 -4.98 -7.13
C ASP A 107 -6.33 -6.29 -6.35
N GLY A 108 -6.07 -6.18 -5.05
CA GLY A 108 -5.93 -7.30 -4.12
C GLY A 108 -4.53 -7.91 -4.00
N VAL A 109 -3.52 -7.37 -4.73
CA VAL A 109 -2.11 -7.81 -4.62
C VAL A 109 -1.25 -6.73 -3.94
N PRO A 110 -0.27 -7.11 -3.09
CA PRO A 110 0.50 -6.17 -2.31
C PRO A 110 1.45 -5.33 -3.16
N LEU A 111 1.59 -4.06 -2.79
CA LEU A 111 2.61 -3.17 -3.28
C LEU A 111 3.87 -3.35 -2.42
N VAL A 112 5.04 -3.49 -3.04
CA VAL A 112 6.35 -3.68 -2.38
C VAL A 112 7.25 -2.45 -2.54
N GLY A 113 8.44 -2.45 -1.91
CA GLY A 113 9.43 -1.38 -2.05
C GLY A 113 9.42 -0.39 -0.89
N ARG A 114 9.58 -0.90 0.34
CA ARG A 114 9.79 -0.10 1.55
C ARG A 114 11.28 0.13 1.78
N SER A 115 11.93 0.85 0.85
CA SER A 115 13.40 1.02 0.85
C SER A 115 13.92 1.69 2.13
N SER A 116 13.16 2.62 2.70
CA SER A 116 13.44 3.32 3.95
C SER A 116 12.56 2.88 5.12
N GLY A 117 11.65 1.91 4.93
CA GLY A 117 10.70 1.41 5.94
C GLY A 117 9.26 1.82 5.68
N VAL A 118 9.02 2.87 4.89
CA VAL A 118 7.69 3.28 4.42
C VAL A 118 7.53 3.02 2.92
N LEU A 119 6.29 2.93 2.49
CA LEU A 119 5.93 2.78 1.09
C LEU A 119 5.61 4.14 0.50
N ASP A 120 6.31 4.56 -0.54
CA ASP A 120 5.97 5.79 -1.25
C ASP A 120 4.64 5.63 -1.99
N LEU A 121 3.59 6.29 -1.52
CA LEU A 121 2.25 6.26 -2.10
C LEU A 121 2.07 7.30 -3.23
N SER A 122 2.99 8.25 -3.39
CA SER A 122 2.96 9.23 -4.46
C SER A 122 3.18 8.61 -5.84
N ARG A 123 3.77 7.40 -5.90
CA ARG A 123 3.94 6.62 -7.14
C ARG A 123 2.64 6.01 -7.68
N VAL A 124 1.52 6.13 -6.96
CA VAL A 124 0.21 5.63 -7.39
C VAL A 124 -0.67 6.79 -7.84
N SER A 125 -0.87 6.92 -9.17
CA SER A 125 -1.80 7.89 -9.74
C SER A 125 -3.26 7.48 -9.48
N VAL A 126 -4.13 8.47 -9.18
CA VAL A 126 -5.55 8.22 -8.95
C VAL A 126 -6.39 8.14 -10.23
N GLY A 127 -5.84 8.45 -11.41
CA GLY A 127 -6.58 8.55 -12.68
C GLY A 127 -7.30 7.28 -13.13
N ASN A 128 -6.83 6.10 -12.68
CA ASN A 128 -7.41 4.79 -13.01
C ASN A 128 -8.21 4.17 -11.86
N ILE A 129 -8.46 4.89 -10.77
CA ILE A 129 -9.11 4.31 -9.59
C ILE A 129 -10.63 4.31 -9.78
N GLU A 130 -11.25 3.14 -9.57
CA GLU A 130 -12.70 2.98 -9.44
C GLU A 130 -13.17 3.34 -8.02
N ARG A 131 -12.45 2.84 -7.00
CA ARG A 131 -12.65 3.13 -5.59
C ARG A 131 -11.44 2.69 -4.77
N ILE A 132 -11.32 3.25 -3.58
CA ILE A 132 -10.36 2.81 -2.56
C ILE A 132 -11.16 2.20 -1.41
N GLU A 133 -10.80 1.00 -0.99
CA GLU A 133 -11.39 0.26 0.12
C GLU A 133 -10.41 0.27 1.29
N ILE A 134 -10.78 0.88 2.42
CA ILE A 134 -9.95 1.00 3.64
C ILE A 134 -10.61 0.19 4.74
N VAL A 135 -9.97 -0.90 5.15
CA VAL A 135 -10.38 -1.74 6.29
C VAL A 135 -9.49 -1.39 7.46
N LYS A 136 -10.09 -0.89 8.55
CA LYS A 136 -9.37 -0.49 9.77
C LYS A 136 -9.32 -1.64 10.78
N GLY A 137 -8.23 -1.69 11.56
CA GLY A 137 -7.97 -2.75 12.53
C GLY A 137 -7.42 -4.03 11.93
N ALA A 138 -7.05 -5.01 12.80
CA ALA A 138 -6.32 -6.21 12.40
C ALA A 138 -7.00 -6.98 11.27
N SER A 139 -6.26 -7.16 10.21
CA SER A 139 -6.67 -7.89 9.01
C SER A 139 -5.70 -9.04 8.65
N SER A 140 -4.75 -9.33 9.56
CA SER A 140 -3.76 -10.40 9.37
C SER A 140 -4.37 -11.78 9.19
N ALA A 141 -5.58 -12.02 9.71
CA ALA A 141 -6.35 -13.25 9.49
C ALA A 141 -6.64 -13.56 7.99
N LEU A 142 -6.56 -12.57 7.10
CA LEU A 142 -6.72 -12.75 5.65
C LEU A 142 -5.47 -12.39 4.84
N TYR A 143 -4.69 -11.43 5.33
CA TYR A 143 -3.62 -10.80 4.55
C TYR A 143 -2.22 -11.10 5.10
N GLY A 144 -2.11 -11.59 6.33
CA GLY A 144 -0.83 -11.94 6.97
C GLY A 144 -0.11 -10.73 7.55
N SER A 145 1.21 -10.77 7.52
CA SER A 145 2.09 -9.70 7.97
C SER A 145 1.76 -8.34 7.33
N GLU A 146 2.10 -7.24 7.98
CA GLU A 146 1.84 -5.84 7.59
C GLU A 146 0.36 -5.39 7.62
N ALA A 147 -0.61 -6.32 7.78
CA ALA A 147 -2.03 -5.99 7.91
C ALA A 147 -2.47 -5.88 9.39
N MET A 148 -1.55 -5.51 10.28
CA MET A 148 -1.77 -5.39 11.72
C MET A 148 -2.65 -4.19 12.07
N GLY A 149 -2.43 -3.04 11.42
CA GLY A 149 -3.23 -1.81 11.57
C GLY A 149 -4.43 -1.75 10.62
N GLY A 150 -4.35 -2.46 9.50
CA GLY A 150 -5.41 -2.49 8.49
C GLY A 150 -4.91 -2.73 7.08
N VAL A 151 -5.84 -2.57 6.13
CA VAL A 151 -5.58 -2.77 4.70
C VAL A 151 -6.21 -1.65 3.89
N ILE A 152 -5.46 -1.10 2.97
CA ILE A 152 -5.94 -0.18 1.94
C ILE A 152 -5.81 -0.86 0.59
N ASN A 153 -6.93 -1.03 -0.10
CA ASN A 153 -6.98 -1.69 -1.40
C ASN A 153 -7.49 -0.72 -2.47
N VAL A 154 -6.64 -0.42 -3.42
CA VAL A 154 -6.95 0.41 -4.58
C VAL A 154 -7.56 -0.48 -5.66
N ILE A 155 -8.84 -0.31 -5.94
CA ILE A 155 -9.55 -1.03 -7.00
C ILE A 155 -9.55 -0.18 -8.25
N THR A 156 -8.99 -0.69 -9.34
CA THR A 156 -8.90 0.04 -10.60
C THR A 156 -10.08 -0.22 -11.52
N LYS A 157 -10.35 0.72 -12.43
CA LYS A 157 -11.47 0.68 -13.38
C LYS A 157 -11.40 -0.56 -14.27
N ARG A 158 -12.58 -1.12 -14.58
CA ARG A 158 -12.73 -2.23 -15.53
C ARG A 158 -13.91 -2.01 -16.48
N PRO A 159 -13.85 -2.50 -17.72
CA PRO A 159 -14.97 -2.43 -18.66
C PRO A 159 -16.15 -3.26 -18.17
N LYS A 160 -17.36 -2.66 -18.09
CA LYS A 160 -18.59 -3.33 -17.60
C LYS A 160 -19.53 -3.73 -18.71
N LYS A 161 -19.62 -2.91 -19.79
CA LYS A 161 -20.54 -3.10 -20.92
C LYS A 161 -19.77 -3.20 -22.22
N ASP A 162 -20.38 -3.85 -23.24
CA ASP A 162 -19.82 -3.93 -24.60
C ASP A 162 -19.76 -2.53 -25.21
N MET A 163 -18.59 -1.91 -25.14
CA MET A 163 -18.33 -0.56 -25.63
C MET A 163 -16.83 -0.26 -25.63
N PHE A 164 -16.46 0.77 -26.37
CA PHE A 164 -15.18 1.45 -26.20
C PHE A 164 -15.41 2.79 -25.51
N THR A 165 -14.64 3.05 -24.46
CA THR A 165 -14.68 4.33 -23.74
C THR A 165 -13.26 4.78 -23.50
N GLY A 166 -12.99 6.05 -23.71
CA GLY A 166 -11.68 6.64 -23.44
C GLY A 166 -11.80 7.96 -22.68
N SER A 167 -10.84 8.23 -21.84
CA SER A 167 -10.65 9.54 -21.22
C SER A 167 -9.20 9.96 -21.33
N LEU A 168 -9.00 11.25 -21.62
CA LEU A 168 -7.71 11.93 -21.60
C LEU A 168 -7.85 13.11 -20.67
N SER A 169 -6.94 13.27 -19.71
CA SER A 169 -6.86 14.45 -18.86
C SER A 169 -5.46 14.99 -18.84
N TYR A 170 -5.35 16.31 -18.79
CA TYR A 170 -4.09 17.02 -18.63
C TYR A 170 -4.27 18.13 -17.62
N ARG A 171 -3.38 18.20 -16.65
CA ARG A 171 -3.31 19.25 -15.64
C ARG A 171 -1.95 19.92 -15.72
N TYR A 172 -1.96 21.23 -15.72
CA TYR A 172 -0.76 22.05 -15.55
C TYR A 172 -0.89 22.88 -14.27
N ALA A 173 0.16 22.93 -13.48
CA ALA A 173 0.19 23.61 -12.19
C ALA A 173 1.50 24.40 -11.99
N THR A 174 1.60 25.09 -10.86
CA THR A 174 2.82 25.81 -10.45
C THR A 174 4.05 24.88 -10.48
N PHE A 175 5.25 25.49 -10.54
CA PHE A 175 6.54 24.79 -10.63
C PHE A 175 6.70 23.92 -11.88
N ASN A 176 6.09 24.36 -13.00
CA ASN A 176 6.08 23.63 -14.27
C ASN A 176 5.60 22.18 -14.12
N THR A 177 4.62 21.98 -13.23
CA THR A 177 4.08 20.64 -12.95
C THR A 177 3.08 20.27 -14.04
N SER A 178 3.30 19.11 -14.65
CA SER A 178 2.42 18.53 -15.66
C SER A 178 1.96 17.13 -15.22
N ASP A 179 0.67 16.85 -15.32
CA ASP A 179 0.08 15.53 -15.08
C ASP A 179 -0.87 15.16 -16.22
N ALA A 180 -0.50 14.16 -16.99
CA ALA A 180 -1.26 13.65 -18.13
C ALA A 180 -1.73 12.21 -17.85
N ASN A 181 -3.03 11.97 -18.00
CA ASN A 181 -3.62 10.66 -17.80
C ASN A 181 -4.42 10.23 -19.04
N THR A 182 -4.28 8.97 -19.42
CA THR A 182 -5.09 8.31 -20.44
C THR A 182 -5.66 7.02 -19.87
N ASN A 183 -6.95 6.81 -20.04
CA ASN A 183 -7.61 5.58 -19.63
C ASN A 183 -8.54 5.09 -20.75
N LEU A 184 -8.22 3.94 -21.34
CA LEU A 184 -8.95 3.33 -22.43
C LEU A 184 -9.59 2.03 -21.95
N LEU A 185 -10.90 1.93 -22.05
CA LEU A 185 -11.70 0.78 -21.66
C LEU A 185 -12.36 0.20 -22.92
N TRP A 186 -12.13 -1.06 -23.18
CA TRP A 186 -12.75 -1.76 -24.30
C TRP A 186 -13.31 -3.11 -23.85
N LYS A 187 -14.55 -3.39 -24.24
CA LYS A 187 -15.18 -4.70 -24.10
C LYS A 187 -15.94 -5.05 -25.34
N LYS A 188 -15.75 -6.29 -25.80
CA LYS A 188 -16.51 -6.89 -26.88
C LYS A 188 -16.67 -8.38 -26.64
N LYS A 189 -17.91 -8.81 -26.36
CA LYS A 189 -18.24 -10.21 -26.09
C LYS A 189 -17.38 -10.77 -24.92
N LYS A 190 -16.55 -11.78 -25.24
CA LYS A 190 -15.69 -12.49 -24.26
C LYS A 190 -14.40 -11.77 -23.91
N PHE A 191 -14.00 -10.75 -24.65
CA PHE A 191 -12.75 -10.03 -24.45
C PHE A 191 -13.01 -8.64 -23.87
N SER A 192 -12.23 -8.29 -22.86
CA SER A 192 -12.21 -6.93 -22.32
C SER A 192 -10.78 -6.50 -22.02
N ALA A 193 -10.50 -5.24 -22.20
CA ALA A 193 -9.18 -4.65 -21.91
C ALA A 193 -9.34 -3.26 -21.27
N ASN A 194 -8.41 -2.94 -20.38
CA ASN A 194 -8.16 -1.60 -19.87
C ASN A 194 -6.70 -1.27 -20.13
N LEU A 195 -6.43 -0.10 -20.69
CA LEU A 195 -5.09 0.48 -20.75
C LEU A 195 -5.10 1.83 -20.04
N PHE A 196 -4.36 1.93 -18.98
CA PHE A 196 -4.08 3.19 -18.30
C PHE A 196 -2.63 3.60 -18.53
N ALA A 197 -2.42 4.90 -18.79
CA ALA A 197 -1.10 5.51 -18.83
C ALA A 197 -1.15 6.85 -18.10
N ASN A 198 -0.12 7.14 -17.30
CA ASN A 198 0.09 8.40 -16.63
C ASN A 198 1.52 8.88 -16.87
N PHE A 199 1.67 10.16 -17.11
CA PHE A 199 2.94 10.87 -17.11
C PHE A 199 2.85 12.04 -16.15
N TYR A 200 3.82 12.20 -15.26
CA TYR A 200 3.93 13.30 -14.33
C TYR A 200 5.33 13.88 -14.36
N SER A 201 5.45 15.20 -14.33
CA SER A 201 6.72 15.89 -14.21
C SER A 201 6.57 17.18 -13.41
N THR A 202 7.64 17.58 -12.73
CA THR A 202 7.72 18.87 -12.01
C THR A 202 9.17 19.37 -11.99
N GLU A 203 9.36 20.68 -11.99
CA GLU A 203 10.66 21.31 -11.72
C GLU A 203 10.99 21.38 -10.22
N GLY A 204 10.11 20.80 -9.38
CA GLY A 204 10.24 20.89 -7.94
C GLY A 204 9.99 22.29 -7.40
N TYR A 205 10.18 22.47 -6.11
CA TYR A 205 10.00 23.78 -5.47
C TYR A 205 11.04 23.99 -4.38
N ASP A 206 11.26 25.26 -4.11
CA ASP A 206 12.20 25.75 -3.11
C ASP A 206 11.47 26.82 -2.26
N LEU A 207 11.24 26.48 -1.00
CA LEU A 207 10.59 27.35 0.00
C LEU A 207 11.61 28.12 0.84
N ASP A 208 12.86 27.70 0.86
CA ASP A 208 13.95 28.33 1.60
C ASP A 208 15.17 28.58 0.70
N LYS A 209 15.15 29.72 0.03
CA LYS A 209 16.23 30.14 -0.87
C LYS A 209 17.57 30.43 -0.18
N SER A 210 17.62 30.35 1.14
CA SER A 210 18.87 30.50 1.90
C SER A 210 19.74 29.25 1.83
N THR A 211 19.17 28.11 1.42
CA THR A 211 19.89 26.86 1.19
C THR A 211 20.04 26.58 -0.31
N PRO A 212 21.10 25.92 -0.77
CA PRO A 212 21.26 25.55 -2.17
C PRO A 212 20.45 24.28 -2.56
N LEU A 213 19.76 23.65 -1.62
CA LEU A 213 18.87 22.49 -1.86
C LEU A 213 17.43 22.96 -2.00
N LYS A 214 16.69 22.36 -2.93
CA LYS A 214 15.25 22.52 -3.02
C LYS A 214 14.54 21.67 -1.97
N ASN A 215 13.34 22.06 -1.57
CA ASN A 215 12.47 21.21 -0.75
C ASN A 215 11.99 19.98 -1.52
N LEU A 216 11.82 20.13 -2.86
CA LEU A 216 11.55 19.04 -3.78
C LEU A 216 12.39 19.23 -5.02
N GLU A 217 13.25 18.28 -5.35
CA GLU A 217 14.06 18.30 -6.55
C GLU A 217 13.23 17.98 -7.81
N PRO A 218 13.65 18.40 -9.01
CA PRO A 218 13.00 18.06 -10.25
C PRO A 218 12.88 16.56 -10.46
N PHE A 219 11.70 16.09 -10.87
CA PHE A 219 11.51 14.69 -11.24
C PHE A 219 10.43 14.51 -12.30
N TYR A 220 10.47 13.33 -12.93
CA TYR A 220 9.36 12.84 -13.74
C TYR A 220 9.13 11.36 -13.45
N ASN A 221 7.88 10.93 -13.65
CA ASN A 221 7.55 9.51 -13.61
C ASN A 221 6.55 9.14 -14.70
N PHE A 222 6.53 7.84 -14.98
CA PHE A 222 5.67 7.27 -15.98
C PHE A 222 5.06 5.96 -15.47
N THR A 223 3.76 5.79 -15.63
CA THR A 223 3.05 4.55 -15.31
C THR A 223 2.31 4.04 -16.54
N ILE A 224 2.45 2.75 -16.86
CA ILE A 224 1.57 2.05 -17.79
C ILE A 224 0.97 0.84 -17.06
N GLN A 225 -0.36 0.70 -17.17
CA GLN A 225 -1.08 -0.42 -16.58
C GLN A 225 -2.06 -1.04 -17.59
N PRO A 226 -1.62 -2.04 -18.38
CA PRO A 226 -2.51 -2.83 -19.21
C PRO A 226 -3.19 -3.94 -18.39
N LYS A 227 -4.49 -4.11 -18.60
CA LYS A 227 -5.30 -5.21 -18.06
C LYS A 227 -6.08 -5.89 -19.16
N ILE A 228 -6.10 -7.21 -19.13
CA ILE A 228 -6.83 -8.05 -20.08
C ILE A 228 -7.73 -8.99 -19.30
N TYR A 229 -8.96 -9.13 -19.76
CA TYR A 229 -9.93 -10.09 -19.27
C TYR A 229 -10.43 -10.94 -20.44
N TYR A 230 -10.47 -12.24 -20.23
CA TYR A 230 -10.99 -13.16 -21.24
C TYR A 230 -11.94 -14.18 -20.60
N ASP A 231 -13.18 -14.16 -21.05
CA ASP A 231 -14.22 -15.10 -20.60
C ASP A 231 -14.17 -16.35 -21.49
N PHE A 232 -13.45 -17.42 -21.11
CA PHE A 232 -13.43 -18.70 -21.82
C PHE A 232 -14.85 -19.27 -21.93
N SER A 233 -15.58 -19.21 -20.80
CA SER A 233 -16.98 -19.59 -20.66
C SER A 233 -17.64 -18.71 -19.60
N GLU A 234 -18.93 -18.93 -19.31
CA GLU A 234 -19.64 -18.29 -18.19
C GLU A 234 -19.04 -18.68 -16.82
N ASN A 235 -18.31 -19.81 -16.79
CA ASN A 235 -17.75 -20.37 -15.57
C ASN A 235 -16.24 -20.17 -15.40
N LEU A 236 -15.52 -19.81 -16.46
CA LEU A 236 -14.06 -19.66 -16.41
C LEU A 236 -13.61 -18.36 -17.07
N LYS A 237 -12.94 -17.53 -16.27
CA LYS A 237 -12.39 -16.25 -16.69
C LYS A 237 -10.90 -16.17 -16.39
N LEU A 238 -10.16 -15.55 -17.30
CA LEU A 238 -8.76 -15.16 -17.14
C LEU A 238 -8.67 -13.65 -16.92
N ILE A 239 -7.82 -13.24 -16.00
CA ILE A 239 -7.43 -11.86 -15.75
C ILE A 239 -5.90 -11.79 -15.79
N VAL A 240 -5.38 -10.92 -16.65
CA VAL A 240 -3.96 -10.56 -16.70
C VAL A 240 -3.85 -9.07 -16.39
N ASN A 241 -3.15 -8.72 -15.33
CA ASN A 241 -2.94 -7.35 -14.91
C ASN A 241 -1.45 -7.09 -14.77
N ASN A 242 -0.94 -6.09 -15.50
CA ASN A 242 0.44 -5.66 -15.37
C ASN A 242 0.47 -4.18 -15.03
N ARG A 243 1.49 -3.76 -14.27
CA ARG A 243 1.80 -2.36 -14.00
C ARG A 243 3.30 -2.17 -14.12
N PHE A 244 3.69 -1.14 -14.84
CA PHE A 244 5.07 -0.68 -14.98
C PHE A 244 5.13 0.75 -14.51
N TYR A 245 6.09 1.05 -13.66
CA TYR A 245 6.39 2.39 -13.16
C TYR A 245 7.88 2.65 -13.33
N ASP A 246 8.21 3.85 -13.80
CA ASP A 246 9.58 4.34 -13.93
C ASP A 246 9.63 5.80 -13.48
N MET A 247 10.60 6.15 -12.64
CA MET A 247 10.81 7.50 -12.13
C MET A 247 12.28 7.86 -12.21
N LYS A 248 12.56 9.10 -12.56
CA LYS A 248 13.88 9.71 -12.42
C LYS A 248 13.74 11.06 -11.72
N MET A 249 14.58 11.27 -10.70
CA MET A 249 14.66 12.48 -9.90
C MET A 249 16.11 12.97 -9.83
N ASP A 250 16.32 14.27 -9.86
CA ASP A 250 17.61 14.86 -9.48
C ASP A 250 17.88 14.53 -8.01
N ASN A 251 19.11 14.13 -7.69
CA ASN A 251 19.53 13.86 -6.32
C ASN A 251 20.63 14.87 -5.94
N ARG A 252 20.45 15.56 -4.82
CA ARG A 252 21.38 16.58 -4.35
C ARG A 252 21.57 16.47 -2.85
N ALA A 253 22.81 16.68 -2.40
CA ALA A 253 23.15 16.75 -0.98
C ALA A 253 24.22 17.81 -0.72
N ILE A 254 24.23 18.34 0.50
CA ILE A 254 25.33 19.15 1.02
C ILE A 254 25.90 18.40 2.21
N ILE A 255 27.17 18.06 2.12
CA ILE A 255 27.89 17.31 3.15
C ILE A 255 29.19 18.07 3.40
N ASP A 256 29.46 18.46 4.65
CA ASP A 256 30.63 19.25 5.05
C ASP A 256 30.81 20.54 4.21
N SER A 257 29.71 21.22 3.87
CA SER A 257 29.65 22.42 3.04
C SER A 257 30.00 22.21 1.55
N GLU A 258 30.22 20.97 1.12
CA GLU A 258 30.43 20.60 -0.27
C GLU A 258 29.12 20.17 -0.95
N ASN A 259 28.97 20.53 -2.22
CA ASN A 259 27.78 20.22 -3.01
C ASN A 259 27.98 18.94 -3.81
N TYR A 260 27.08 17.98 -3.63
CA TYR A 260 27.01 16.74 -4.38
C TYR A 260 25.77 16.71 -5.27
N LYS A 261 25.88 16.14 -6.45
CA LYS A 261 24.78 16.03 -7.44
C LYS A 261 24.77 14.63 -8.05
N GLY A 262 23.59 14.16 -8.37
CA GLY A 262 23.39 12.86 -9.00
C GLY A 262 21.95 12.65 -9.44
N ASP A 263 21.60 11.39 -9.59
CA ASP A 263 20.25 10.95 -9.96
C ASP A 263 19.76 9.91 -8.95
N ALA A 264 18.44 9.89 -8.73
CA ALA A 264 17.70 8.77 -8.14
C ALA A 264 16.73 8.21 -9.19
N LYS A 265 16.61 6.88 -9.25
CA LYS A 265 15.75 6.18 -10.20
C LYS A 265 14.97 5.10 -9.48
N GLU A 266 13.68 5.05 -9.75
CA GLU A 266 12.81 3.97 -9.29
C GLU A 266 12.18 3.24 -10.46
N LYS A 267 12.15 1.92 -10.38
CA LYS A 267 11.45 1.07 -11.34
C LYS A 267 10.61 0.05 -10.60
N GLU A 268 9.41 -0.15 -11.08
CA GLU A 268 8.53 -1.17 -10.53
C GLU A 268 7.84 -1.91 -11.67
N TRP A 269 7.82 -3.23 -11.54
CA TRP A 269 7.06 -4.12 -12.38
C TRP A 269 6.19 -5.03 -11.53
N ASN A 270 4.90 -5.07 -11.83
CA ASN A 270 3.93 -5.96 -11.20
C ASN A 270 3.23 -6.76 -12.28
N SER A 271 3.06 -8.06 -12.07
CA SER A 271 2.31 -8.95 -12.94
C SER A 271 1.42 -9.87 -12.13
N GLN A 272 0.13 -9.87 -12.43
CA GLN A 272 -0.87 -10.76 -11.85
C GLN A 272 -1.53 -11.57 -12.95
N LEU A 273 -1.51 -12.88 -12.80
CA LEU A 273 -2.27 -13.83 -13.60
C LEU A 273 -3.31 -14.47 -12.68
N LYS A 274 -4.59 -14.33 -12.97
CA LYS A 274 -5.66 -14.89 -12.16
C LYS A 274 -6.70 -15.61 -13.01
N PHE A 275 -7.04 -16.84 -12.62
CA PHE A 275 -8.18 -17.56 -13.14
C PHE A 275 -9.30 -17.55 -12.09
N GLU A 276 -10.48 -17.14 -12.51
CA GLU A 276 -11.72 -17.21 -11.74
C GLU A 276 -12.57 -18.36 -12.29
N HIS A 277 -12.87 -19.35 -11.44
CA HIS A 277 -13.58 -20.55 -11.85
C HIS A 277 -14.81 -20.83 -10.98
N LYS A 278 -15.98 -20.83 -11.57
CA LYS A 278 -17.25 -21.28 -10.98
C LYS A 278 -17.43 -22.76 -11.25
N TRP A 279 -17.12 -23.59 -10.26
CA TRP A 279 -17.36 -25.03 -10.36
C TRP A 279 -18.85 -25.38 -10.36
N SER A 280 -19.62 -24.58 -9.62
CA SER A 280 -21.07 -24.68 -9.52
C SER A 280 -21.66 -23.34 -9.04
N SER A 281 -22.98 -23.27 -8.86
CA SER A 281 -23.63 -22.11 -8.23
C SER A 281 -23.19 -21.84 -6.78
N LYS A 282 -22.58 -22.86 -6.14
CA LYS A 282 -22.15 -22.80 -4.74
C LYS A 282 -20.62 -22.70 -4.54
N VAL A 283 -19.84 -23.15 -5.52
CA VAL A 283 -18.36 -23.28 -5.37
C VAL A 283 -17.68 -22.42 -6.40
N TYR A 284 -16.83 -21.52 -5.94
CA TYR A 284 -16.05 -20.58 -6.72
C TYR A 284 -14.59 -20.62 -6.26
N SER A 285 -13.65 -20.74 -7.18
CA SER A 285 -12.22 -20.75 -6.91
C SER A 285 -11.48 -19.69 -7.71
N GLU A 286 -10.43 -19.14 -7.10
CA GLU A 286 -9.46 -18.25 -7.74
C GLU A 286 -8.07 -18.86 -7.63
N TYR A 287 -7.38 -18.92 -8.76
CA TYR A 287 -5.98 -19.33 -8.89
C TYR A 287 -5.19 -18.09 -9.26
N GLU A 288 -4.39 -17.60 -8.35
CA GLU A 288 -3.62 -16.38 -8.54
C GLU A 288 -2.12 -16.68 -8.56
N PHE A 289 -1.43 -16.12 -9.52
CA PHE A 289 0.02 -16.02 -9.54
C PHE A 289 0.39 -14.55 -9.64
N TYR A 290 1.10 -14.06 -8.65
CA TYR A 290 1.59 -12.69 -8.60
C TYR A 290 3.10 -12.67 -8.51
N ALA A 291 3.73 -11.80 -9.32
CA ALA A 291 5.15 -11.51 -9.25
C ALA A 291 5.37 -10.01 -9.36
N THR A 292 6.26 -9.49 -8.56
CA THR A 292 6.64 -8.06 -8.57
C THR A 292 8.13 -7.89 -8.33
N ASN A 293 8.69 -6.87 -8.99
CA ASN A 293 10.03 -6.38 -8.74
C ASN A 293 10.00 -4.87 -8.51
N TYR A 294 10.68 -4.42 -7.48
CA TYR A 294 10.91 -3.00 -7.19
C TYR A 294 12.41 -2.74 -7.10
N GLN A 295 12.87 -1.72 -7.81
CA GLN A 295 14.26 -1.27 -7.85
C GLN A 295 14.34 0.22 -7.52
N ASN A 296 15.32 0.59 -6.71
CA ASN A 296 15.68 1.97 -6.45
C ASN A 296 17.21 2.09 -6.53
N ASP A 297 17.69 2.94 -7.40
CA ASP A 297 19.12 3.22 -7.60
C ASP A 297 19.37 4.71 -7.39
N SER A 298 20.35 5.06 -6.59
CA SER A 298 20.76 6.45 -6.39
C SER A 298 22.27 6.60 -6.36
N PHE A 299 22.75 7.75 -6.78
CA PHE A 299 24.14 8.12 -6.64
C PHE A 299 24.32 9.62 -6.43
N LEU A 300 25.43 9.97 -5.81
CA LEU A 300 25.93 11.34 -5.64
C LEU A 300 27.38 11.43 -6.10
N LYS A 301 27.72 12.52 -6.75
CA LYS A 301 29.07 12.84 -7.23
C LYS A 301 29.49 14.21 -6.72
N ASP A 302 30.79 14.36 -6.50
CA ASP A 302 31.42 15.63 -6.20
C ASP A 302 31.53 16.54 -7.44
N GLN A 303 32.12 17.71 -7.26
CA GLN A 303 32.34 18.71 -8.34
C GLN A 303 33.29 18.19 -9.45
N ASN A 304 34.12 17.18 -9.18
CA ASN A 304 35.04 16.55 -10.12
C ASN A 304 34.43 15.34 -10.82
N ASN A 305 33.10 15.08 -10.66
CA ASN A 305 32.39 13.89 -11.13
C ASN A 305 32.86 12.57 -10.52
N ILE A 306 33.54 12.59 -9.36
CA ILE A 306 33.89 11.40 -8.61
C ILE A 306 32.68 10.95 -7.80
N VAL A 307 32.36 9.66 -7.86
CA VAL A 307 31.26 9.09 -7.09
C VAL A 307 31.58 9.16 -5.61
N PHE A 308 30.78 9.90 -4.85
CA PHE A 308 30.85 10.01 -3.40
C PHE A 308 30.03 8.90 -2.73
N GLU A 309 28.80 8.70 -3.21
CA GLU A 309 27.89 7.69 -2.69
C GLU A 309 27.10 7.04 -3.83
N SER A 310 26.87 5.74 -3.72
CA SER A 310 25.99 5.00 -4.60
C SER A 310 25.24 3.96 -3.78
N ALA A 311 23.93 3.95 -3.92
CA ALA A 311 23.07 2.98 -3.24
C ALA A 311 22.11 2.33 -4.23
N TYR A 312 21.85 1.05 -4.05
CA TYR A 312 20.84 0.31 -4.79
C TYR A 312 19.97 -0.52 -3.85
N TYR A 313 18.76 -0.82 -4.34
CA TYR A 313 17.76 -1.65 -3.67
C TYR A 313 17.00 -2.43 -4.74
N ASN A 314 16.96 -3.75 -4.65
CA ASN A 314 16.29 -4.62 -5.61
C ASN A 314 15.52 -5.72 -4.86
N GLN A 315 14.20 -5.58 -4.82
CA GLN A 315 13.29 -6.50 -4.14
C GLN A 315 12.42 -7.26 -5.14
N TRP A 316 12.28 -8.57 -4.93
CA TRP A 316 11.33 -9.42 -5.61
C TRP A 316 10.34 -10.04 -4.62
N LEU A 317 9.10 -10.17 -5.06
CA LEU A 317 8.09 -10.99 -4.41
C LEU A 317 7.40 -11.86 -5.46
N ILE A 318 7.32 -13.17 -5.20
CA ILE A 318 6.55 -14.14 -5.98
C ILE A 318 5.54 -14.78 -5.04
N ARG A 319 4.23 -14.74 -5.42
CA ARG A 319 3.13 -15.21 -4.58
C ARG A 319 2.07 -15.97 -5.39
N PRO A 320 2.14 -17.30 -5.47
CA PRO A 320 1.00 -18.14 -5.86
C PRO A 320 0.00 -18.27 -4.71
N GLU A 321 -1.30 -18.15 -5.00
CA GLU A 321 -2.39 -18.37 -4.05
C GLU A 321 -3.53 -19.14 -4.72
N LEU A 322 -4.08 -20.15 -4.02
CA LEU A 322 -5.35 -20.78 -4.33
C LEU A 322 -6.37 -20.36 -3.27
N ARG A 323 -7.50 -19.84 -3.69
CA ARG A 323 -8.62 -19.48 -2.81
C ARG A 323 -9.91 -20.10 -3.31
N THR A 324 -10.70 -20.68 -2.41
CA THR A 324 -12.01 -21.24 -2.72
C THR A 324 -13.06 -20.69 -1.77
N THR A 325 -14.19 -20.30 -2.32
CA THR A 325 -15.37 -19.87 -1.58
C THR A 325 -16.52 -20.82 -1.84
N ILE A 326 -17.14 -21.31 -0.76
CA ILE A 326 -18.32 -22.16 -0.77
C ILE A 326 -19.50 -21.34 -0.23
N THR A 327 -20.55 -21.19 -1.02
CA THR A 327 -21.79 -20.53 -0.61
C THR A 327 -22.76 -21.56 -0.05
N LEU A 328 -23.13 -21.40 1.24
CA LEU A 328 -24.03 -22.28 1.99
C LEU A 328 -25.29 -21.49 2.31
N LYS A 329 -26.34 -21.60 1.51
CA LYS A 329 -27.60 -20.85 1.68
C LYS A 329 -27.35 -19.33 1.80
N ASN A 330 -27.24 -18.81 3.04
CA ASN A 330 -26.99 -17.39 3.33
C ASN A 330 -25.54 -17.13 3.76
N ASP A 331 -24.76 -18.17 4.00
CA ASP A 331 -23.41 -18.12 4.55
C ASP A 331 -22.35 -18.30 3.47
N LYS A 332 -21.12 -17.90 3.78
CA LYS A 332 -19.97 -18.18 2.93
C LYS A 332 -18.81 -18.74 3.75
N LEU A 333 -18.22 -19.81 3.26
CA LEU A 333 -16.96 -20.35 3.77
C LEU A 333 -15.88 -20.06 2.74
N THR A 334 -14.86 -19.30 3.11
CA THR A 334 -13.72 -18.97 2.24
C THR A 334 -12.46 -19.52 2.85
N GLY A 335 -11.69 -20.30 2.09
CA GLY A 335 -10.39 -20.79 2.48
C GLY A 335 -9.35 -20.56 1.40
N GLY A 336 -8.11 -20.40 1.79
CA GLY A 336 -7.00 -20.22 0.85
C GLY A 336 -5.69 -20.76 1.39
N VAL A 337 -4.80 -21.09 0.46
CA VAL A 337 -3.42 -21.51 0.71
C VAL A 337 -2.51 -20.80 -0.28
N GLY A 338 -1.34 -20.38 0.18
CA GLY A 338 -0.38 -19.72 -0.69
C GLY A 338 1.03 -19.73 -0.13
N LEU A 339 1.93 -19.23 -0.93
CA LEU A 339 3.35 -19.07 -0.66
C LEU A 339 3.76 -17.64 -0.90
N ASN A 340 4.76 -17.13 -0.15
CA ASN A 340 5.54 -15.95 -0.53
C ASN A 340 6.99 -16.37 -0.64
N TYR A 341 7.61 -16.00 -1.72
CA TYR A 341 9.06 -16.03 -1.91
C TYR A 341 9.52 -14.61 -2.16
N GLU A 342 10.30 -14.09 -1.22
CA GLU A 342 10.80 -12.72 -1.26
C GLU A 342 12.32 -12.73 -1.30
N THR A 343 12.91 -11.87 -2.12
CA THR A 343 14.37 -11.64 -2.10
C THR A 343 14.64 -10.15 -2.04
N LEU A 344 15.69 -9.79 -1.34
CA LEU A 344 16.20 -8.44 -1.30
C LEU A 344 17.73 -8.46 -1.47
N ASP A 345 18.17 -7.70 -2.46
CA ASP A 345 19.57 -7.32 -2.65
C ASP A 345 19.69 -5.81 -2.59
N ARG A 346 20.56 -5.29 -1.73
CA ARG A 346 20.73 -3.85 -1.58
C ARG A 346 22.12 -3.51 -1.05
N THR A 347 22.57 -2.29 -1.30
CA THR A 347 23.67 -1.67 -0.55
C THR A 347 23.37 -1.79 0.95
N TYR A 348 24.38 -2.03 1.75
CA TYR A 348 24.29 -2.25 3.20
C TYR A 348 23.81 -3.65 3.61
N PHE A 349 23.79 -4.61 2.69
CA PHE A 349 23.70 -6.03 3.00
C PHE A 349 24.98 -6.72 2.51
N GLU A 350 25.49 -7.66 3.28
CA GLU A 350 26.66 -8.45 2.90
C GLU A 350 26.41 -9.29 1.63
N LYS A 351 25.17 -9.79 1.51
CA LYS A 351 24.71 -10.61 0.39
C LYS A 351 23.21 -10.46 0.19
N GLN A 352 22.74 -10.89 -0.97
CA GLN A 352 21.30 -11.06 -1.20
C GLN A 352 20.69 -12.00 -0.16
N VAL A 353 19.56 -11.59 0.41
CA VAL A 353 18.79 -12.37 1.39
C VAL A 353 17.44 -12.76 0.82
N ASN A 354 16.87 -13.84 1.35
CA ASN A 354 15.55 -14.32 0.91
C ASN A 354 14.71 -14.78 2.08
N PHE A 355 13.40 -14.60 1.96
CA PHE A 355 12.39 -15.10 2.88
C PHE A 355 11.45 -16.04 2.16
N ASN A 356 11.08 -17.12 2.86
CA ASN A 356 10.06 -18.07 2.41
C ASN A 356 8.97 -18.17 3.46
N SER A 357 7.72 -17.98 3.06
CA SER A 357 6.58 -18.22 3.93
C SER A 357 5.49 -19.01 3.24
N GLN A 358 4.83 -19.89 3.98
CA GLN A 358 3.66 -20.62 3.55
C GLN A 358 2.50 -20.26 4.48
N TYR A 359 1.31 -20.15 3.93
CA TYR A 359 0.14 -19.81 4.72
C TYR A 359 -1.11 -20.58 4.31
N VAL A 360 -1.95 -20.77 5.31
CA VAL A 360 -3.31 -21.25 5.12
C VAL A 360 -4.26 -20.38 5.94
N TYR A 361 -5.42 -20.05 5.37
CA TYR A 361 -6.46 -19.33 6.10
C TYR A 361 -7.83 -19.89 5.79
N ILE A 362 -8.75 -19.69 6.74
CA ILE A 362 -10.16 -19.98 6.60
C ILE A 362 -10.98 -18.88 7.26
N GLN A 363 -12.11 -18.55 6.66
CA GLN A 363 -13.05 -17.57 7.18
C GLN A 363 -14.48 -18.03 6.92
N TYR A 364 -15.31 -17.97 7.94
CA TYR A 364 -16.74 -18.25 7.87
C TYR A 364 -17.53 -16.96 8.09
N ASP A 365 -18.34 -16.64 7.10
CA ASP A 365 -19.24 -15.49 7.09
C ASP A 365 -20.67 -16.02 7.32
N TYR A 366 -21.07 -16.01 8.59
CA TYR A 366 -22.29 -16.61 9.11
C TYR A 366 -23.42 -15.57 9.22
N ASN A 367 -24.53 -15.83 8.58
CA ASN A 367 -25.72 -14.96 8.53
C ASN A 367 -26.95 -15.72 9.03
N PRO A 368 -27.09 -15.99 10.37
CA PRO A 368 -28.18 -16.78 10.92
C PRO A 368 -29.54 -16.13 10.70
N THR A 369 -29.60 -14.83 10.67
CA THR A 369 -30.80 -14.03 10.38
C THR A 369 -30.40 -12.78 9.58
N GLU A 370 -31.39 -12.03 9.09
CA GLU A 370 -31.16 -10.73 8.43
C GLU A 370 -30.59 -9.66 9.37
N LYS A 371 -30.72 -9.87 10.70
CA LYS A 371 -30.23 -8.93 11.72
C LYS A 371 -28.78 -9.22 12.14
N TRP A 372 -28.31 -10.45 12.04
CA TRP A 372 -26.99 -10.86 12.53
C TRP A 372 -26.07 -11.25 11.38
N ASN A 373 -24.88 -10.68 11.37
CA ASN A 373 -23.76 -11.18 10.60
C ASN A 373 -22.59 -11.41 11.55
N VAL A 374 -22.03 -12.59 11.53
CA VAL A 374 -20.85 -13.01 12.33
C VAL A 374 -19.76 -13.45 11.36
N LEU A 375 -18.62 -12.84 11.44
CA LEU A 375 -17.43 -13.18 10.66
C LEU A 375 -16.38 -13.77 11.60
N ALA A 376 -16.04 -15.03 11.43
CA ALA A 376 -15.00 -15.71 12.19
C ALA A 376 -13.97 -16.30 11.25
N GLY A 377 -12.70 -16.17 11.56
CA GLY A 377 -11.65 -16.72 10.73
C GLY A 377 -10.31 -16.77 11.44
N PHE A 378 -9.39 -17.49 10.83
CA PHE A 378 -8.00 -17.52 11.27
C PHE A 378 -7.06 -17.76 10.09
N ARG A 379 -5.80 -17.44 10.31
CA ARG A 379 -4.69 -17.70 9.40
C ARG A 379 -3.52 -18.26 10.20
N TYR A 380 -2.82 -19.19 9.59
CA TYR A 380 -1.55 -19.70 10.08
C TYR A 380 -0.49 -19.42 9.02
N ASP A 381 0.60 -18.78 9.44
CA ASP A 381 1.78 -18.49 8.62
C ASP A 381 2.98 -19.23 9.21
N ASN A 382 3.70 -19.95 8.36
CA ASN A 382 5.00 -20.54 8.66
C ASN A 382 6.07 -19.78 7.88
N HIS A 383 7.17 -19.39 8.52
CA HIS A 383 8.22 -18.57 7.93
C HIS A 383 9.61 -19.14 8.16
N SER A 384 10.56 -18.86 7.25
CA SER A 384 11.94 -19.36 7.32
C SER A 384 12.77 -18.74 8.44
N GLU A 385 12.50 -17.48 8.83
CA GLU A 385 13.40 -16.67 9.66
C GLU A 385 12.85 -16.38 11.07
N TYR A 386 11.57 -16.59 11.31
CA TYR A 386 10.95 -16.28 12.60
C TYR A 386 9.85 -17.28 12.95
N ALA A 387 9.37 -17.23 14.21
CA ALA A 387 8.35 -18.17 14.69
C ALA A 387 7.02 -18.05 13.94
N SER A 388 6.41 -19.19 13.66
CA SER A 388 5.09 -19.29 13.04
C SER A 388 4.04 -18.46 13.77
N GLN A 389 3.09 -17.89 13.02
CA GLN A 389 2.07 -17.00 13.54
C GLN A 389 0.68 -17.56 13.33
N PHE A 390 -0.18 -17.42 14.35
CA PHE A 390 -1.59 -17.77 14.30
C PHE A 390 -2.43 -16.51 14.54
N SER A 391 -3.24 -16.13 13.56
CA SER A 391 -3.98 -14.86 13.54
C SER A 391 -5.49 -15.11 13.51
N PRO A 392 -6.17 -15.24 14.66
CA PRO A 392 -7.62 -15.34 14.73
C PRO A 392 -8.29 -13.97 14.60
N LYS A 393 -9.55 -13.99 14.13
CA LYS A 393 -10.43 -12.81 14.04
C LYS A 393 -11.87 -13.19 14.26
N LEU A 394 -12.58 -12.35 14.99
CA LEU A 394 -14.03 -12.42 15.16
C LEU A 394 -14.62 -11.02 14.97
N ALA A 395 -15.70 -10.93 14.22
CA ALA A 395 -16.44 -9.68 14.07
C ALA A 395 -17.95 -9.93 13.99
N VAL A 396 -18.72 -9.01 14.52
CA VAL A 396 -20.19 -9.13 14.62
C VAL A 396 -20.83 -7.81 14.18
N ASN A 397 -21.84 -7.90 13.33
CA ASN A 397 -22.76 -6.81 13.01
C ASN A 397 -24.17 -7.19 13.44
N TYR A 398 -24.80 -6.33 14.24
CA TYR A 398 -26.18 -6.47 14.66
C TYR A 398 -27.02 -5.31 14.17
N LYS A 399 -27.96 -5.57 13.27
CA LYS A 399 -28.94 -4.61 12.80
C LYS A 399 -30.07 -4.49 13.83
N VAL A 400 -30.05 -3.42 14.62
CA VAL A 400 -31.12 -3.12 15.60
C VAL A 400 -32.42 -2.86 14.85
N ASN A 401 -32.35 -2.06 13.77
CA ASN A 401 -33.42 -1.79 12.83
C ASN A 401 -32.82 -1.41 11.45
N GLU A 402 -33.65 -1.04 10.48
CA GLU A 402 -33.24 -0.69 9.12
C GLU A 402 -32.25 0.52 9.06
N ASN A 403 -32.33 1.39 10.06
CA ASN A 403 -31.52 2.62 10.10
C ASN A 403 -30.31 2.56 11.02
N PHE A 404 -30.23 1.57 11.92
CA PHE A 404 -29.24 1.55 12.98
C PHE A 404 -28.63 0.15 13.16
N SER A 405 -27.29 0.09 13.14
CA SER A 405 -26.55 -1.14 13.41
C SER A 405 -25.38 -0.91 14.38
N LEU A 406 -25.07 -1.95 15.12
CA LEU A 406 -23.92 -2.05 16.02
C LEU A 406 -22.90 -3.00 15.41
N LYS A 407 -21.62 -2.62 15.47
CA LYS A 407 -20.51 -3.41 14.94
C LYS A 407 -19.46 -3.59 16.04
N SER A 408 -18.90 -4.78 16.12
CA SER A 408 -17.78 -5.06 17.02
C SER A 408 -16.84 -6.03 16.37
N SER A 409 -15.54 -5.86 16.57
CA SER A 409 -14.54 -6.82 16.11
C SER A 409 -13.38 -6.92 17.09
N VAL A 410 -12.82 -8.11 17.18
CA VAL A 410 -11.55 -8.40 17.82
C VAL A 410 -10.70 -9.23 16.85
N GLY A 411 -9.45 -8.86 16.70
CA GLY A 411 -8.52 -9.56 15.82
C GLY A 411 -7.10 -9.52 16.33
N TYR A 412 -6.38 -10.59 16.07
CA TYR A 412 -4.94 -10.65 16.25
C TYR A 412 -4.26 -10.24 14.95
N GLY A 413 -3.29 -9.35 15.05
CA GLY A 413 -2.42 -8.94 13.97
C GLY A 413 -0.97 -9.22 14.31
N TYR A 414 -0.13 -9.39 13.29
CA TYR A 414 1.30 -9.46 13.48
C TYR A 414 2.04 -8.75 12.35
N LYS A 415 3.28 -8.35 12.64
CA LYS A 415 4.26 -7.88 11.66
C LYS A 415 5.56 -8.63 11.87
N ALA A 416 6.04 -9.25 10.80
CA ALA A 416 7.34 -9.91 10.77
C ALA A 416 8.48 -8.90 10.89
N PRO A 417 9.62 -9.28 11.49
CA PRO A 417 10.86 -8.53 11.31
C PRO A 417 11.16 -8.39 9.82
N ASP A 418 11.46 -7.19 9.38
CA ASP A 418 11.78 -6.93 7.98
C ASP A 418 13.27 -7.22 7.67
N PHE A 419 13.62 -7.23 6.39
CA PHE A 419 14.99 -7.48 5.96
C PHE A 419 16.00 -6.50 6.56
N ARG A 420 15.63 -5.22 6.76
CA ARG A 420 16.48 -4.21 7.36
C ARG A 420 16.73 -4.49 8.84
N GLN A 421 15.67 -4.83 9.57
CA GLN A 421 15.77 -5.17 11.00
C GLN A 421 16.67 -6.38 11.26
N LEU A 422 16.82 -7.28 10.27
CA LEU A 422 17.61 -8.49 10.41
C LEU A 422 19.04 -8.38 9.84
N TYR A 423 19.26 -7.67 8.70
CA TYR A 423 20.49 -7.81 7.91
C TYR A 423 21.22 -6.50 7.58
N PHE A 424 20.75 -5.36 8.09
CA PHE A 424 21.31 -4.06 7.76
C PHE A 424 22.73 -3.88 8.34
N ASP A 425 23.68 -3.36 7.55
CA ASP A 425 24.99 -2.87 7.99
C ASP A 425 25.22 -1.49 7.38
N PHE A 426 24.71 -0.49 8.06
CA PHE A 426 24.70 0.89 7.59
C PHE A 426 25.50 1.79 8.53
N THR A 427 26.44 2.54 7.96
CA THR A 427 27.06 3.68 8.64
C THR A 427 26.70 4.96 7.90
N ASN A 428 26.09 5.92 8.60
CA ASN A 428 25.74 7.20 8.01
C ASN A 428 27.01 7.97 7.61
N PRO A 429 27.20 8.31 6.32
CA PRO A 429 28.43 8.94 5.84
C PRO A 429 28.60 10.37 6.37
N SER A 430 27.51 11.06 6.72
CA SER A 430 27.55 12.46 7.15
C SER A 430 27.71 12.62 8.66
N VAL A 431 27.06 11.76 9.44
CA VAL A 431 27.02 11.85 10.92
C VAL A 431 27.87 10.75 11.56
N GLY A 432 28.04 9.61 10.89
CA GLY A 432 28.92 8.50 11.27
C GLY A 432 28.35 7.50 12.27
N TYR A 433 27.10 7.63 12.72
CA TYR A 433 26.46 6.57 13.51
C TYR A 433 26.27 5.30 12.66
N THR A 434 26.22 4.15 13.32
CA THR A 434 26.02 2.85 12.65
C THR A 434 24.73 2.21 13.13
N VAL A 435 23.98 1.58 12.21
CA VAL A 435 22.80 0.76 12.49
C VAL A 435 23.03 -0.64 11.94
N LEU A 436 22.99 -1.62 12.81
CA LEU A 436 23.21 -3.03 12.48
C LEU A 436 21.90 -3.82 12.60
N GLY A 437 21.56 -4.62 11.60
CA GLY A 437 20.50 -5.61 11.67
C GLY A 437 20.84 -6.67 12.73
N TYR A 438 19.82 -7.21 13.36
CA TYR A 438 19.97 -8.12 14.50
C TYR A 438 20.86 -9.33 14.21
N ASN A 439 20.70 -9.96 13.03
CA ASN A 439 21.41 -11.19 12.67
C ASN A 439 22.88 -10.98 12.30
N VAL A 440 23.29 -9.74 12.03
CA VAL A 440 24.68 -9.41 11.64
C VAL A 440 25.40 -8.59 12.70
N ALA A 441 24.66 -8.15 13.75
CA ALA A 441 25.18 -7.19 14.71
C ALA A 441 26.34 -7.74 15.55
N GLU A 442 26.26 -8.99 16.02
CA GLU A 442 27.29 -9.58 16.89
C GLU A 442 28.62 -9.72 16.13
N ASP A 443 28.62 -10.37 14.97
CA ASP A 443 29.81 -10.54 14.12
C ASP A 443 30.43 -9.20 13.72
N ARG A 444 29.57 -8.20 13.44
CA ARG A 444 30.01 -6.88 13.03
C ARG A 444 30.62 -6.09 14.18
N LEU A 445 30.07 -6.23 15.40
CA LEU A 445 30.66 -5.63 16.61
C LEU A 445 32.02 -6.25 16.92
N ASP A 446 32.18 -7.57 16.78
CA ASP A 446 33.45 -8.26 16.96
C ASP A 446 34.51 -7.73 15.98
N GLN A 447 34.16 -7.58 14.71
CA GLN A 447 35.05 -6.99 13.70
C GLN A 447 35.47 -5.55 14.04
N LEU A 448 34.50 -4.69 14.48
CA LEU A 448 34.81 -3.31 14.86
C LEU A 448 35.71 -3.24 16.09
N GLU A 449 35.57 -4.17 17.03
CA GLU A 449 36.42 -4.27 18.22
C GLU A 449 37.84 -4.74 17.86
N GLU A 450 37.97 -5.80 17.04
CA GLU A 450 39.28 -6.28 16.51
C GLU A 450 40.02 -5.20 15.73
N GLN A 451 39.30 -4.34 15.00
CA GLN A 451 39.85 -3.19 14.28
C GLN A 451 40.20 -2.01 15.20
N GLY A 452 39.94 -2.12 16.50
CA GLY A 452 40.16 -1.05 17.47
C GLY A 452 39.27 0.17 17.24
N GLN A 453 38.07 0.01 16.64
CA GLN A 453 37.14 1.12 16.37
C GLN A 453 36.10 1.33 17.46
N LEU A 454 35.91 0.36 18.38
CA LEU A 454 34.99 0.48 19.51
C LEU A 454 35.69 1.02 20.75
N LEU A 455 35.02 1.98 21.40
CA LEU A 455 35.36 2.46 22.74
C LEU A 455 34.84 1.50 23.81
N SER A 456 33.58 1.07 23.66
CA SER A 456 32.90 0.15 24.59
C SER A 456 31.67 -0.50 23.96
N ARG A 457 31.32 -1.69 24.45
CA ARG A 457 30.01 -2.30 24.25
C ARG A 457 29.11 -1.96 25.45
N VAL A 458 27.79 -1.94 25.20
CA VAL A 458 26.81 -1.73 26.26
C VAL A 458 26.61 -3.05 27.03
N ASP A 459 26.77 -3.00 28.35
CA ASP A 459 26.61 -4.17 29.20
C ASP A 459 25.18 -4.77 29.12
N GLY A 460 25.10 -6.12 29.15
CA GLY A 460 23.84 -6.85 29.14
C GLY A 460 23.11 -6.87 27.80
N VAL A 461 23.75 -6.45 26.73
CA VAL A 461 23.25 -6.67 25.35
C VAL A 461 23.70 -8.07 24.88
N SER A 462 22.77 -8.85 24.36
CA SER A 462 23.02 -10.19 23.79
C SER A 462 22.15 -10.41 22.55
N PHE A 463 22.71 -11.09 21.57
CA PHE A 463 22.03 -11.46 20.30
C PHE A 463 21.68 -12.96 20.25
N GLY A 464 21.58 -13.64 21.42
CA GLY A 464 21.38 -15.09 21.50
C GLY A 464 19.97 -15.59 21.13
N GLU A 465 18.94 -14.75 21.27
CA GLU A 465 17.54 -15.11 20.98
C GLU A 465 17.05 -14.36 19.73
N PRO A 466 16.51 -15.04 18.70
CA PRO A 466 16.08 -14.38 17.48
C PRO A 466 14.96 -13.36 17.73
N LEU A 467 14.89 -12.31 16.89
CA LEU A 467 13.80 -11.34 16.95
C LEU A 467 12.44 -12.03 16.80
N LYS A 468 11.51 -11.69 17.67
CA LYS A 468 10.12 -12.15 17.62
C LYS A 468 9.31 -11.23 16.73
N PRO A 469 8.34 -11.76 15.97
CA PRO A 469 7.37 -10.90 15.30
C PRO A 469 6.64 -10.00 16.28
N GLU A 470 6.42 -8.75 15.88
CA GLU A 470 5.53 -7.85 16.58
C GLU A 470 4.10 -8.38 16.49
N SER A 471 3.34 -8.28 17.54
CA SER A 471 1.97 -8.78 17.59
C SER A 471 1.02 -7.76 18.19
N SER A 472 -0.25 -7.79 17.76
CA SER A 472 -1.26 -6.89 18.28
C SER A 472 -2.59 -7.58 18.54
N ILE A 473 -3.31 -7.07 19.54
CA ILE A 473 -4.74 -7.31 19.72
C ILE A 473 -5.45 -6.00 19.41
N ASN A 474 -6.33 -6.03 18.41
CA ASN A 474 -7.15 -4.89 18.04
C ASN A 474 -8.60 -5.15 18.41
N VAL A 475 -9.23 -4.19 19.07
CA VAL A 475 -10.65 -4.20 19.42
C VAL A 475 -11.30 -2.96 18.82
N ASN A 476 -12.41 -3.17 18.09
CA ASN A 476 -13.22 -2.09 17.56
C ASN A 476 -14.67 -2.25 18.00
N PHE A 477 -15.30 -1.15 18.36
CA PHE A 477 -16.73 -1.08 18.63
C PHE A 477 -17.30 0.15 17.92
N GLY A 478 -18.26 -0.06 17.04
CA GLY A 478 -18.81 1.02 16.22
C GLY A 478 -20.31 0.96 16.08
N THR A 479 -20.87 2.09 15.63
CA THR A 479 -22.27 2.25 15.31
C THR A 479 -22.41 2.88 13.94
N PHE A 480 -23.39 2.42 13.19
CA PHE A 480 -23.78 3.02 11.92
C PHE A 480 -25.25 3.40 11.95
N TYR A 481 -25.54 4.66 11.68
CA TYR A 481 -26.90 5.19 11.59
C TYR A 481 -27.11 5.85 10.24
N LYS A 482 -28.21 5.50 9.56
CA LYS A 482 -28.63 6.13 8.32
C LYS A 482 -30.15 6.33 8.34
N LYS A 483 -30.57 7.57 8.23
CA LYS A 483 -31.99 7.90 8.07
C LYS A 483 -32.12 9.11 7.16
N ASN A 484 -32.91 8.97 6.09
CA ASN A 484 -33.09 10.01 5.07
C ASN A 484 -31.76 10.50 4.52
N LYS A 485 -31.42 11.77 4.77
CA LYS A 485 -30.22 12.47 4.29
C LYS A 485 -29.04 12.41 5.26
N LEU A 486 -29.22 11.89 6.46
CA LEU A 486 -28.21 11.83 7.50
C LEU A 486 -27.58 10.44 7.58
N ARG A 487 -26.26 10.40 7.57
CA ARG A 487 -25.42 9.22 7.86
C ARG A 487 -24.44 9.55 8.96
N LEU A 488 -24.36 8.69 9.97
CA LEU A 488 -23.40 8.79 11.07
C LEU A 488 -22.67 7.46 11.18
N ASP A 489 -21.37 7.51 11.30
CA ASP A 489 -20.50 6.38 11.59
C ASP A 489 -19.59 6.78 12.76
N VAL A 490 -19.64 6.00 13.84
CA VAL A 490 -18.82 6.21 15.03
C VAL A 490 -18.09 4.92 15.32
N ASN A 491 -16.79 4.98 15.51
CA ASN A 491 -15.94 3.83 15.83
C ASN A 491 -14.99 4.16 16.98
N ALA A 492 -15.07 3.41 18.07
CA ALA A 492 -14.08 3.41 19.14
C ALA A 492 -13.12 2.25 18.90
N PHE A 493 -11.83 2.48 19.06
CA PHE A 493 -10.81 1.45 18.89
C PHE A 493 -9.82 1.41 20.06
N TYR A 494 -9.25 0.24 20.26
CA TYR A 494 -8.14 -0.02 21.18
C TYR A 494 -7.21 -1.03 20.54
N ASN A 495 -5.92 -0.69 20.45
CA ASN A 495 -4.85 -1.54 19.93
C ASN A 495 -3.80 -1.73 21.03
N SER A 496 -3.41 -2.96 21.31
CA SER A 496 -2.29 -3.30 22.18
C SER A 496 -1.25 -4.05 21.37
N ILE A 497 -0.02 -3.54 21.32
CA ILE A 497 1.09 -4.11 20.54
C ILE A 497 2.14 -4.60 21.52
N GLU A 498 2.62 -5.82 21.32
CA GLU A 498 3.69 -6.45 22.08
C GLU A 498 4.87 -6.81 21.16
N ASN A 499 6.05 -6.94 21.74
CA ASN A 499 7.31 -7.23 21.04
C ASN A 499 7.66 -6.17 19.98
N LEU A 500 7.31 -4.91 20.19
CA LEU A 500 7.67 -3.83 19.27
C LEU A 500 9.18 -3.87 19.00
N ILE A 501 9.56 -3.87 17.72
CA ILE A 501 10.96 -3.87 17.30
C ILE A 501 11.40 -2.42 17.10
N ASP A 502 12.41 -2.01 17.88
CA ASP A 502 12.98 -0.69 17.76
C ASP A 502 14.49 -0.74 18.02
N THR A 503 15.19 0.35 17.73
CA THR A 503 16.64 0.44 17.87
C THR A 503 17.03 0.80 19.29
N ARG A 504 18.15 0.24 19.74
CA ARG A 504 18.84 0.66 20.96
C ARG A 504 20.35 0.73 20.72
N VAL A 505 21.04 1.55 21.50
CA VAL A 505 22.50 1.61 21.49
C VAL A 505 23.07 0.29 22.00
N VAL A 506 24.01 -0.28 21.25
CA VAL A 506 24.71 -1.54 21.57
C VAL A 506 26.19 -1.36 21.81
N ALA A 507 26.77 -0.29 21.24
CA ALA A 507 28.18 0.06 21.44
C ALA A 507 28.41 1.55 21.16
N GLN A 508 29.60 2.04 21.55
CA GLN A 508 30.10 3.36 21.20
C GLN A 508 31.44 3.22 20.48
N LYS A 509 31.63 3.98 19.41
CA LYS A 509 32.88 4.06 18.66
C LYS A 509 33.88 5.00 19.33
N ASN A 510 35.18 4.85 19.03
CA ASN A 510 36.26 5.72 19.54
C ASN A 510 36.08 7.21 19.19
N ASN A 511 35.33 7.51 18.12
CA ASN A 511 34.99 8.88 17.73
C ASN A 511 33.76 9.45 18.49
N GLY A 512 33.25 8.75 19.48
CA GLY A 512 32.08 9.14 20.30
C GLY A 512 30.71 8.80 19.70
N GLN A 513 30.67 8.22 18.50
CA GLN A 513 29.40 7.90 17.82
C GLN A 513 28.85 6.56 18.26
N ASN A 514 27.52 6.45 18.27
CA ASN A 514 26.82 5.25 18.70
C ASN A 514 26.66 4.23 17.58
N VAL A 515 26.68 2.96 17.98
CA VAL A 515 26.26 1.81 17.19
C VAL A 515 24.90 1.36 17.74
N PHE A 516 23.92 1.25 16.86
CA PHE A 516 22.55 0.82 17.18
C PHE A 516 22.28 -0.57 16.59
N SER A 517 21.38 -1.31 17.22
CA SER A 517 20.80 -2.52 16.65
C SER A 517 19.34 -2.67 17.07
N TYR A 518 18.61 -3.57 16.41
CA TYR A 518 17.18 -3.79 16.61
C TYR A 518 16.90 -4.81 17.71
N PHE A 519 15.88 -4.56 18.53
CA PHE A 519 15.44 -5.45 19.62
C PHE A 519 13.91 -5.38 19.80
N ASN A 520 13.34 -6.44 20.33
CA ASN A 520 11.98 -6.40 20.87
C ASN A 520 12.01 -5.69 22.21
N ILE A 521 11.66 -4.42 22.27
CA ILE A 521 11.92 -3.57 23.46
C ILE A 521 10.69 -3.12 24.21
N SER A 522 9.49 -3.14 23.58
CA SER A 522 8.37 -2.40 24.16
C SER A 522 7.02 -3.07 23.96
N LYS A 523 6.12 -2.67 24.84
CA LYS A 523 4.67 -2.81 24.67
C LYS A 523 4.10 -1.40 24.55
N ILE A 524 3.29 -1.18 23.52
CA ILE A 524 2.57 0.08 23.32
C ILE A 524 1.08 -0.18 23.16
N PHE A 525 0.28 0.87 23.37
CA PHE A 525 -1.14 0.83 23.08
C PHE A 525 -1.59 2.14 22.44
N THR A 526 -2.59 2.04 21.57
CA THR A 526 -3.29 3.19 21.01
C THR A 526 -4.78 3.02 21.23
N TYR A 527 -5.50 4.12 21.43
CA TYR A 527 -6.96 4.12 21.51
C TYR A 527 -7.51 5.44 21.01
N GLY A 528 -8.75 5.41 20.55
CA GLY A 528 -9.37 6.62 20.06
C GLY A 528 -10.82 6.44 19.66
N LEU A 529 -11.40 7.55 19.22
CA LEU A 529 -12.76 7.65 18.72
C LEU A 529 -12.72 8.32 17.33
N GLU A 530 -13.33 7.67 16.35
CA GLU A 530 -13.53 8.22 15.01
C GLU A 530 -15.00 8.56 14.83
N PHE A 531 -15.29 9.73 14.31
CA PHE A 531 -16.63 10.21 14.04
C PHE A 531 -16.73 10.73 12.61
N ASN A 532 -17.65 10.14 11.83
CA ASN A 532 -17.97 10.60 10.49
C ASN A 532 -19.46 10.94 10.39
N SER A 533 -19.75 12.11 9.88
CA SER A 533 -21.12 12.57 9.64
C SER A 533 -21.24 13.07 8.22
N THR A 534 -22.27 12.60 7.51
CA THR A 534 -22.62 13.08 6.18
C THR A 534 -24.07 13.50 6.16
N TYR A 535 -24.36 14.68 5.62
CA TYR A 535 -25.71 15.19 5.42
C TYR A 535 -25.88 15.69 3.99
N ASP A 536 -26.81 15.10 3.27
CA ASP A 536 -27.14 15.49 1.90
C ASP A 536 -28.17 16.64 1.91
N PHE A 537 -27.71 17.89 1.70
CA PHE A 537 -28.57 19.10 1.75
C PHE A 537 -29.62 19.13 0.64
N THR A 538 -29.24 18.67 -0.57
CA THR A 538 -30.11 18.61 -1.75
C THR A 538 -30.14 17.21 -2.34
N LYS A 539 -31.13 16.88 -3.15
CA LYS A 539 -31.14 15.66 -3.95
C LYS A 539 -30.27 15.85 -5.19
#